data_265936195e2c5f413a7684c7a995ca52
#
_entry.id   265936195e2c5f413a7684c7a995ca52
#
_cell.length_a   1.000
_cell.length_b   1.000
_cell.length_c   1.000
_cell.angle_alpha   90.00
_cell.angle_beta   90.00
_cell.angle_gamma   90.00
#
_symmetry.space_group_name_H-M   'P 1'
#
loop_
_entity.id
_entity.type
_entity.pdbx_description
1 polymer ?
#
loop_
_entity_poly.entity_id
_entity_poly.type
_entity_poly.pdbx_seq_one_letter_code
_entity_poly.pdbx_strand_id
1 'polypeptide(L)'
;MKWPFRGKEKEMLEEARPEKVGMTDLDKICGDDKEVCQALWHTMFYDPRKIGATLDDATKKAADFEKKGDKEQMRIWYHIAGGLALWKGDVAKVKQYFGKCASMAPEMDYKLVTKIPEKAVEKAQEFYKEYLK
;
A
#
# COMPACT_ATOMS: atom_id res chain seq x y z
N MET A 1 -0.38 -4.00 -14.32
CA MET A 1 0.62 -4.26 -13.26
C MET A 1 0.18 -5.47 -12.44
N LYS A 2 1.08 -6.40 -12.23
CA LYS A 2 0.78 -7.59 -11.43
C LYS A 2 1.08 -7.34 -9.96
N TRP A 3 0.17 -7.73 -9.09
CA TRP A 3 0.42 -7.69 -7.66
C TRP A 3 1.34 -8.85 -7.26
N PRO A 4 2.30 -8.62 -6.38
CA PRO A 4 3.33 -9.60 -6.06
C PRO A 4 2.96 -10.60 -4.96
N PHE A 5 1.69 -10.93 -4.83
CA PHE A 5 1.18 -11.73 -3.72
C PHE A 5 0.61 -13.06 -4.20
N ARG A 6 0.59 -14.06 -3.31
CA ARG A 6 0.09 -15.41 -3.58
C ARG A 6 -0.78 -15.91 -2.44
N GLY A 7 -1.60 -16.93 -2.72
CA GLY A 7 -2.40 -17.62 -1.71
C GLY A 7 -3.52 -16.76 -1.18
N LYS A 8 -3.82 -16.93 0.11
CA LYS A 8 -4.90 -16.20 0.77
C LYS A 8 -4.64 -14.69 0.81
N GLU A 9 -3.37 -14.33 0.98
CA GLU A 9 -2.96 -12.92 0.97
C GLU A 9 -3.28 -12.29 -0.38
N LYS A 10 -3.05 -13.02 -1.46
CA LYS A 10 -3.37 -12.53 -2.80
C LYS A 10 -4.87 -12.27 -2.97
N GLU A 11 -5.71 -13.21 -2.54
CA GLU A 11 -7.16 -13.05 -2.62
C GLU A 11 -7.63 -11.81 -1.86
N MET A 12 -7.17 -11.67 -0.62
CA MET A 12 -7.52 -10.54 0.22
C MET A 12 -7.08 -9.22 -0.41
N LEU A 13 -5.86 -9.17 -0.91
CA LEU A 13 -5.29 -7.96 -1.49
C LEU A 13 -5.90 -7.62 -2.83
N GLU A 14 -6.25 -8.62 -3.65
CA GLU A 14 -6.93 -8.39 -4.91
C GLU A 14 -8.33 -7.80 -4.72
N GLU A 15 -9.05 -8.21 -3.69
CA GLU A 15 -10.34 -7.62 -3.35
C GLU A 15 -10.20 -6.16 -2.95
N ALA A 16 -9.09 -5.80 -2.31
CA ALA A 16 -8.84 -4.44 -1.80
C ALA A 16 -8.17 -3.52 -2.82
N ARG A 17 -7.58 -4.08 -3.89
CA ARG A 17 -6.82 -3.28 -4.84
C ARG A 17 -7.74 -2.50 -5.78
N PRO A 18 -7.22 -1.41 -6.40
CA PRO A 18 -8.00 -0.67 -7.39
C PRO A 18 -8.31 -1.54 -8.62
N GLU A 19 -9.58 -1.60 -9.00
CA GLU A 19 -10.00 -2.18 -10.26
C GLU A 19 -10.00 -1.09 -11.34
N LYS A 20 -10.37 -1.43 -12.59
CA LYS A 20 -10.39 -0.44 -13.66
C LYS A 20 -11.17 0.82 -13.30
N VAL A 21 -12.33 0.65 -12.67
CA VAL A 21 -13.18 1.77 -12.25
C VAL A 21 -12.47 2.56 -11.16
N GLY A 22 -11.88 1.86 -10.19
CA GLY A 22 -11.14 2.49 -9.12
C GLY A 22 -9.90 3.24 -9.62
N MET A 23 -9.23 2.69 -10.64
CA MET A 23 -8.11 3.37 -11.25
C MET A 23 -8.52 4.67 -11.92
N THR A 24 -9.64 4.67 -12.62
CA THR A 24 -10.15 5.87 -13.26
C THR A 24 -10.44 6.95 -12.23
N ASP A 25 -11.01 6.56 -11.09
CA ASP A 25 -11.28 7.49 -10.00
C ASP A 25 -10.00 8.01 -9.38
N LEU A 26 -9.01 7.15 -9.20
CA LEU A 26 -7.70 7.55 -8.70
C LEU A 26 -7.01 8.52 -9.65
N ASP A 27 -7.10 8.28 -10.95
CA ASP A 27 -6.53 9.17 -11.96
C ASP A 27 -7.15 10.56 -11.87
N LYS A 28 -8.46 10.64 -11.60
CA LYS A 28 -9.13 11.93 -11.42
C LYS A 28 -8.60 12.68 -10.20
N ILE A 29 -8.35 11.96 -9.12
CA ILE A 29 -7.81 12.55 -7.89
C ILE A 29 -6.38 13.04 -8.10
N CYS A 30 -5.56 12.26 -8.78
CA CYS A 30 -4.16 12.62 -9.04
C CYS A 30 -4.01 13.77 -10.05
N GLY A 31 -4.97 13.91 -10.97
CA GLY A 31 -4.90 14.92 -12.01
C GLY A 31 -3.70 14.69 -12.92
N ASP A 32 -2.84 15.70 -13.06
CA ASP A 32 -1.67 15.64 -13.92
C ASP A 32 -0.44 15.03 -13.24
N ASP A 33 -0.52 14.72 -11.96
CA ASP A 33 0.61 14.16 -11.21
C ASP A 33 0.71 12.66 -11.41
N LYS A 34 1.35 12.26 -12.51
CA LYS A 34 1.51 10.86 -12.88
C LYS A 34 2.38 10.08 -11.90
N GLU A 35 3.36 10.74 -11.29
CA GLU A 35 4.25 10.11 -10.32
C GLU A 35 3.49 9.63 -9.09
N VAL A 36 2.64 10.47 -8.54
CA VAL A 36 1.84 10.09 -7.37
C VAL A 36 0.79 9.03 -7.74
N CYS A 37 0.22 9.09 -8.94
CA CYS A 37 -0.70 8.08 -9.42
C CYS A 37 -0.03 6.71 -9.49
N GLN A 38 1.15 6.62 -10.06
CA GLN A 38 1.90 5.37 -10.13
C GLN A 38 2.26 4.85 -8.75
N ALA A 39 2.68 5.73 -7.86
CA ALA A 39 3.01 5.36 -6.48
C ALA A 39 1.80 4.74 -5.77
N LEU A 40 0.66 5.38 -5.87
CA LEU A 40 -0.57 4.91 -5.22
C LEU A 40 -1.14 3.67 -5.89
N TRP A 41 -1.07 3.60 -7.23
CA TRP A 41 -1.51 2.41 -7.95
C TRP A 41 -0.79 1.15 -7.47
N HIS A 42 0.49 1.28 -7.16
CA HIS A 42 1.31 0.16 -6.70
C HIS A 42 1.08 -0.18 -5.21
N THR A 43 0.71 0.78 -4.38
CA THR A 43 0.73 0.63 -2.92
C THR A 43 -0.62 0.79 -2.23
N MET A 44 -1.53 1.58 -2.80
CA MET A 44 -2.80 1.90 -2.15
C MET A 44 -3.83 0.78 -2.33
N PHE A 45 -4.56 0.46 -1.27
CA PHE A 45 -5.72 -0.43 -1.37
C PHE A 45 -6.96 0.39 -1.72
N TYR A 46 -7.72 -0.09 -2.70
CA TYR A 46 -8.96 0.56 -3.10
C TYR A 46 -9.96 0.60 -1.95
N ASP A 47 -10.11 -0.53 -1.26
CA ASP A 47 -10.96 -0.61 -0.07
C ASP A 47 -10.20 -1.30 1.07
N PRO A 48 -9.50 -0.51 1.92
CA PRO A 48 -8.73 -1.09 3.03
C PRO A 48 -9.57 -1.87 4.03
N ARG A 49 -10.89 -1.64 4.06
CA ARG A 49 -11.79 -2.37 4.97
C ARG A 49 -11.86 -3.85 4.63
N LYS A 50 -11.49 -4.23 3.41
CA LYS A 50 -11.44 -5.63 2.98
C LYS A 50 -10.18 -6.35 3.46
N ILE A 51 -9.20 -5.61 3.97
CA ILE A 51 -8.03 -6.18 4.61
C ILE A 51 -8.46 -6.64 6.02
N GLY A 52 -8.39 -7.94 6.27
CA GLY A 52 -8.84 -8.52 7.53
C GLY A 52 -7.83 -8.39 8.67
N ALA A 53 -7.09 -7.30 8.73
CA ALA A 53 -6.08 -7.07 9.75
C ALA A 53 -5.99 -5.58 10.05
N THR A 54 -5.65 -5.26 11.31
CA THR A 54 -5.38 -3.88 11.70
C THR A 54 -3.93 -3.54 11.39
N LEU A 55 -3.59 -2.25 11.46
CA LEU A 55 -2.22 -1.80 11.30
C LEU A 55 -1.29 -2.48 12.32
N ASP A 56 -1.73 -2.58 13.58
CA ASP A 56 -0.96 -3.25 14.63
C ASP A 56 -0.74 -4.73 14.32
N ASP A 57 -1.78 -5.43 13.85
CA ASP A 57 -1.68 -6.83 13.46
C ASP A 57 -0.67 -7.02 12.33
N ALA A 58 -0.72 -6.15 11.33
CA ALA A 58 0.17 -6.23 10.19
C ALA A 58 1.63 -6.03 10.60
N THR A 59 1.89 -5.04 11.46
CA THR A 59 3.26 -4.77 11.92
C THR A 59 3.79 -5.90 12.80
N LYS A 60 2.95 -6.50 13.65
CA LYS A 60 3.35 -7.63 14.46
C LYS A 60 3.70 -8.85 13.60
N LYS A 61 2.88 -9.13 12.60
CA LYS A 61 3.15 -10.24 11.67
C LYS A 61 4.43 -10.01 10.88
N ALA A 62 4.64 -8.79 10.41
CA ALA A 62 5.87 -8.44 9.70
C ALA A 62 7.10 -8.68 10.58
N ALA A 63 7.05 -8.24 11.84
CA ALA A 63 8.14 -8.42 12.79
C ALA A 63 8.40 -9.91 13.08
N ASP A 64 7.33 -10.71 13.22
CA ASP A 64 7.46 -12.13 13.46
C ASP A 64 8.15 -12.83 12.28
N PHE A 65 7.75 -12.51 11.05
CA PHE A 65 8.39 -13.08 9.87
C PHE A 65 9.82 -12.59 9.70
N GLU A 66 10.11 -11.37 10.12
CA GLU A 66 11.48 -10.85 10.14
C GLU A 66 12.36 -11.70 11.04
N LYS A 67 11.87 -12.05 12.25
CA LYS A 67 12.60 -12.92 13.19
C LYS A 67 12.80 -14.31 12.63
N LYS A 68 11.84 -14.83 11.86
CA LYS A 68 11.93 -16.15 11.24
C LYS A 68 12.79 -16.17 9.98
N GLY A 69 13.20 -15.00 9.49
CA GLY A 69 13.97 -14.90 8.26
C GLY A 69 13.16 -15.12 6.98
N ASP A 70 11.84 -15.05 7.07
CA ASP A 70 10.95 -15.22 5.91
C ASP A 70 10.75 -13.88 5.23
N LYS A 71 11.65 -13.55 4.30
CA LYS A 71 11.67 -12.25 3.64
C LYS A 71 10.43 -11.99 2.78
N GLU A 72 9.89 -13.00 2.13
CA GLU A 72 8.71 -12.84 1.30
C GLU A 72 7.50 -12.43 2.13
N GLN A 73 7.24 -13.17 3.23
CA GLN A 73 6.13 -12.86 4.11
C GLN A 73 6.33 -11.52 4.84
N MET A 74 7.56 -11.24 5.24
CA MET A 74 7.90 -9.96 5.86
C MET A 74 7.55 -8.80 4.93
N ARG A 75 7.93 -8.88 3.65
CA ARG A 75 7.62 -7.85 2.66
C ARG A 75 6.10 -7.69 2.49
N ILE A 76 5.37 -8.79 2.38
CA ILE A 76 3.91 -8.77 2.22
C ILE A 76 3.27 -8.02 3.38
N TRP A 77 3.65 -8.34 4.61
CA TRP A 77 3.03 -7.73 5.77
C TRP A 77 3.46 -6.27 5.99
N TYR A 78 4.68 -5.90 5.62
CA TYR A 78 5.06 -4.49 5.60
C TYR A 78 4.32 -3.72 4.51
N HIS A 79 4.06 -4.33 3.36
CA HIS A 79 3.23 -3.71 2.32
C HIS A 79 1.80 -3.47 2.84
N ILE A 80 1.22 -4.46 3.51
CA ILE A 80 -0.12 -4.32 4.11
C ILE A 80 -0.11 -3.19 5.14
N ALA A 81 0.89 -3.16 6.00
CA ALA A 81 1.01 -2.11 7.02
C ALA A 81 1.12 -0.72 6.36
N GLY A 82 1.92 -0.60 5.31
CA GLY A 82 2.06 0.66 4.57
C GLY A 82 0.76 1.11 3.93
N GLY A 83 0.03 0.18 3.32
CA GLY A 83 -1.28 0.48 2.72
C GLY A 83 -2.30 0.92 3.76
N LEU A 84 -2.33 0.29 4.91
CA LEU A 84 -3.20 0.70 6.02
C LEU A 84 -2.79 2.07 6.58
N ALA A 85 -1.49 2.37 6.59
CA ALA A 85 -1.00 3.67 7.00
C ALA A 85 -1.44 4.78 6.04
N LEU A 86 -1.50 4.49 4.73
CA LEU A 86 -2.06 5.42 3.74
C LEU A 86 -3.51 5.76 4.08
N TRP A 87 -4.30 4.75 4.42
CA TRP A 87 -5.69 4.94 4.80
C TRP A 87 -5.83 5.77 6.07
N LYS A 88 -4.95 5.55 7.04
CA LYS A 88 -4.97 6.30 8.31
C LYS A 88 -4.34 7.69 8.20
N GLY A 89 -3.66 7.98 7.10
CA GLY A 89 -3.02 9.28 6.90
C GLY A 89 -1.72 9.47 7.66
N ASP A 90 -1.05 8.38 8.01
CA ASP A 90 0.20 8.43 8.79
C ASP A 90 1.42 8.42 7.85
N VAL A 91 1.91 9.60 7.52
CA VAL A 91 3.04 9.80 6.59
C VAL A 91 4.29 9.08 7.07
N ALA A 92 4.61 9.19 8.35
CA ALA A 92 5.82 8.58 8.92
C ALA A 92 5.80 7.07 8.76
N LYS A 93 4.66 6.42 9.03
CA LYS A 93 4.51 4.98 8.90
C LYS A 93 4.51 4.53 7.44
N VAL A 94 3.90 5.30 6.56
CA VAL A 94 3.95 5.04 5.10
C VAL A 94 5.40 4.96 4.65
N LYS A 95 6.19 5.96 4.99
CA LYS A 95 7.61 6.01 4.64
C LYS A 95 8.38 4.85 5.27
N GLN A 96 8.12 4.56 6.53
CA GLN A 96 8.81 3.49 7.27
C GLN A 96 8.56 2.12 6.65
N TYR A 97 7.29 1.76 6.46
CA TYR A 97 6.93 0.40 6.03
C TYR A 97 7.22 0.17 4.56
N PHE A 98 6.89 1.11 3.69
CA PHE A 98 7.26 0.98 2.28
C PHE A 98 8.78 1.13 2.08
N GLY A 99 9.47 1.84 2.96
CA GLY A 99 10.92 1.88 2.98
C GLY A 99 11.53 0.51 3.21
N LYS A 100 10.95 -0.27 4.14
CA LYS A 100 11.37 -1.66 4.36
C LYS A 100 11.11 -2.52 3.12
N CYS A 101 9.96 -2.35 2.47
CA CYS A 101 9.65 -3.06 1.24
C CYS A 101 10.65 -2.71 0.13
N ALA A 102 10.98 -1.44 -0.03
CA ALA A 102 11.95 -0.99 -1.03
C ALA A 102 13.33 -1.59 -0.80
N SER A 103 13.72 -1.70 0.46
CA SER A 103 15.00 -2.30 0.86
C SER A 103 15.08 -3.78 0.48
N MET A 104 13.97 -4.52 0.64
CA MET A 104 13.91 -5.94 0.36
C MET A 104 13.66 -6.26 -1.12
N ALA A 105 12.99 -5.39 -1.84
CA ALA A 105 12.60 -5.62 -3.22
C ALA A 105 12.81 -4.35 -4.06
N PRO A 106 14.08 -3.97 -4.29
CA PRO A 106 14.36 -2.74 -5.03
C PRO A 106 13.89 -2.77 -6.48
N GLU A 107 13.63 -3.95 -7.04
CA GLU A 107 13.10 -4.11 -8.41
C GLU A 107 11.62 -3.78 -8.51
N MET A 108 10.93 -3.66 -7.38
CA MET A 108 9.53 -3.26 -7.32
C MET A 108 9.46 -1.76 -7.04
N ASP A 109 8.39 -1.10 -7.45
CA ASP A 109 8.30 0.36 -7.46
C ASP A 109 8.01 1.02 -6.10
N TYR A 110 8.45 0.42 -4.99
CA TYR A 110 8.25 0.99 -3.67
C TYR A 110 8.94 2.33 -3.47
N LYS A 111 10.02 2.59 -4.21
CA LYS A 111 10.76 3.85 -4.11
C LYS A 111 9.92 5.06 -4.51
N LEU A 112 8.92 4.86 -5.36
CA LEU A 112 8.05 5.97 -5.77
C LEU A 112 7.31 6.55 -4.58
N VAL A 113 6.67 5.70 -3.77
CA VAL A 113 5.91 6.19 -2.61
C VAL A 113 6.82 6.71 -1.50
N THR A 114 8.00 6.11 -1.32
CA THR A 114 8.93 6.58 -0.28
C THR A 114 9.59 7.90 -0.63
N LYS A 115 9.66 8.23 -1.90
CA LYS A 115 10.20 9.49 -2.37
C LYS A 115 9.24 10.66 -2.13
N ILE A 116 7.93 10.39 -2.22
CA ILE A 116 6.89 11.43 -2.10
C ILE A 116 5.80 11.01 -1.12
N PRO A 117 6.15 10.62 0.12
CA PRO A 117 5.13 10.08 1.03
C PRO A 117 4.05 11.08 1.42
N GLU A 118 4.38 12.36 1.54
CA GLU A 118 3.41 13.40 1.87
C GLU A 118 2.35 13.54 0.78
N LYS A 119 2.79 13.61 -0.48
CA LYS A 119 1.87 13.69 -1.62
C LYS A 119 1.02 12.44 -1.76
N ALA A 120 1.64 11.26 -1.54
CA ALA A 120 0.94 9.99 -1.61
C ALA A 120 -0.18 9.93 -0.57
N VAL A 121 0.11 10.30 0.66
CA VAL A 121 -0.89 10.33 1.73
C VAL A 121 -1.99 11.36 1.41
N GLU A 122 -1.62 12.54 0.97
CA GLU A 122 -2.59 13.59 0.62
C GLU A 122 -3.59 13.10 -0.42
N LYS A 123 -3.10 12.51 -1.52
CA LYS A 123 -3.97 12.03 -2.58
C LYS A 123 -4.77 10.80 -2.18
N ALA A 124 -4.18 9.91 -1.40
CA ALA A 124 -4.90 8.75 -0.88
C ALA A 124 -6.06 9.19 0.01
N GLN A 125 -5.83 10.19 0.88
CA GLN A 125 -6.88 10.71 1.76
C GLN A 125 -7.99 11.38 0.95
N GLU A 126 -7.66 12.12 -0.11
CA GLU A 126 -8.65 12.69 -1.02
C GLU A 126 -9.49 11.59 -1.66
N PHE A 127 -8.84 10.51 -2.13
CA PHE A 127 -9.52 9.38 -2.74
C PHE A 127 -10.49 8.73 -1.76
N TYR A 128 -10.02 8.42 -0.55
CA TYR A 128 -10.87 7.75 0.43
C TYR A 128 -12.04 8.61 0.89
N LYS A 129 -11.82 9.91 1.03
CA LYS A 129 -12.89 10.85 1.39
C LYS A 129 -13.98 10.89 0.34
N GLU A 130 -13.60 10.84 -0.95
CA GLU A 130 -14.55 10.95 -2.06
C GLU A 130 -15.27 9.64 -2.35
N TYR A 131 -14.54 8.52 -2.38
CA TYR A 131 -15.04 7.25 -2.89
C TYR A 131 -15.27 6.19 -1.83
N LEU A 132 -14.76 6.35 -0.64
CA LEU A 132 -14.87 5.36 0.44
C LEU A 132 -15.64 5.94 1.62
N LYS A 133 -16.93 6.11 1.45
CA LYS A 133 -17.79 6.67 2.50
C LYS A 133 -18.47 5.60 3.33
#